data_b92bf028bb71ce15071fd953bb2cca08
#
_entry.id   b92bf028bb71ce15071fd953bb2cca08
#
_cell.length_a   1.000
_cell.length_b   1.000
_cell.length_c   1.000
_cell.angle_alpha   90.00
_cell.angle_beta   90.00
_cell.angle_gamma   90.00
#
_symmetry.space_group_name_H-M   'P 1'
#
loop_
_entity.id
_entity.type
_entity.pdbx_description
1 polymer ?
#
loop_
_entity_poly.entity_id
_entity_poly.type
_entity_poly.pdbx_seq_one_letter_code
_entity_poly.pdbx_strand_id
1 'polypeptide(L)'
;MNRRFETNRITYDHLSIELEPSASAAYITIHGPQKAPPRTPVGLKASFWPLALARELDDAILHLRLNEDEIGTWVFRTLGDNDLVEAMDRFLHENADDWLVWEIILYLKRTLKRLDVSSRSLITLIEPGSCFSGTLLEVALASDRTYMLDGTFEGSEVPEATVRLSPLNFGALPMVNGLSRLESRFLTTPETVEKLKNREERGFDASEAEEA
;
A
#
# COMPACT_ATOMS: atom_id res chain seq x y z
N MET A 1 -15.06 -10.42 5.76
CA MET A 1 -15.00 -9.32 4.79
C MET A 1 -16.40 -8.81 4.59
N ASN A 2 -16.64 -7.58 4.94
CA ASN A 2 -17.92 -6.89 4.76
C ASN A 2 -17.80 -6.00 3.52
N ARG A 3 -18.58 -6.28 2.48
CA ARG A 3 -18.61 -5.48 1.27
C ARG A 3 -20.00 -4.91 1.06
N ARG A 4 -20.10 -3.60 0.85
CA ARG A 4 -21.36 -2.89 0.58
C ARG A 4 -21.25 -2.17 -0.76
N PHE A 5 -22.30 -2.25 -1.57
CA PHE A 5 -22.42 -1.56 -2.83
C PHE A 5 -23.45 -0.44 -2.74
N GLU A 6 -23.06 0.73 -3.21
CA GLU A 6 -23.92 1.87 -3.51
C GLU A 6 -23.73 2.24 -4.97
N THR A 7 -24.50 3.16 -5.53
CA THR A 7 -24.51 3.46 -6.95
C THR A 7 -23.10 3.71 -7.53
N ASN A 8 -22.28 4.51 -6.84
CA ASN A 8 -20.91 4.84 -7.28
C ASN A 8 -19.88 4.62 -6.16
N ARG A 9 -20.20 3.75 -5.21
CA ARG A 9 -19.30 3.51 -4.07
C ARG A 9 -19.31 2.06 -3.64
N ILE A 10 -18.14 1.53 -3.37
CA ILE A 10 -17.94 0.21 -2.78
C ILE A 10 -17.18 0.42 -1.47
N THR A 11 -17.69 -0.12 -0.37
CA THR A 11 -17.07 0.04 0.94
C THR A 11 -16.76 -1.31 1.55
N TYR A 12 -15.57 -1.45 2.10
CA TYR A 12 -15.07 -2.57 2.90
C TYR A 12 -14.76 -2.09 4.31
N ASP A 13 -14.18 -2.96 5.14
CA ASP A 13 -13.80 -2.59 6.52
C ASP A 13 -12.54 -1.69 6.53
N HIS A 14 -11.59 -1.94 5.59
CA HIS A 14 -10.29 -1.24 5.51
C HIS A 14 -10.03 -0.56 4.16
N LEU A 15 -11.03 -0.53 3.28
CA LEU A 15 -10.88 0.05 1.96
C LEU A 15 -12.22 0.61 1.47
N SER A 16 -12.18 1.72 0.76
CA SER A 16 -13.33 2.26 0.04
C SER A 16 -12.95 2.64 -1.38
N ILE A 17 -13.91 2.51 -2.29
CA ILE A 17 -13.78 2.85 -3.70
C ILE A 17 -14.89 3.82 -4.05
N GLU A 18 -14.55 4.93 -4.66
CA GLU A 18 -15.48 5.86 -5.28
C GLU A 18 -15.29 5.80 -6.78
N LEU A 19 -16.37 5.50 -7.50
CA LEU A 19 -16.37 5.40 -8.95
C LEU A 19 -16.79 6.74 -9.55
N GLU A 20 -16.03 7.24 -10.50
CA GLU A 20 -16.35 8.41 -11.29
C GLU A 20 -16.36 8.03 -12.79
N PRO A 21 -17.48 7.48 -13.29
CA PRO A 21 -17.57 7.00 -14.66
C PRO A 21 -17.31 8.10 -15.71
N SER A 22 -17.71 9.36 -15.42
CA SER A 22 -17.47 10.51 -16.29
C SER A 22 -15.99 10.80 -16.54
N ALA A 23 -15.12 10.46 -15.56
CA ALA A 23 -13.68 10.58 -15.63
C ALA A 23 -13.00 9.24 -15.97
N SER A 24 -13.76 8.15 -16.16
CA SER A 24 -13.24 6.77 -16.26
C SER A 24 -12.26 6.43 -15.13
N ALA A 25 -12.55 6.89 -13.91
CA ALA A 25 -11.66 6.80 -12.76
C ALA A 25 -12.32 6.13 -11.54
N ALA A 26 -11.51 5.42 -10.77
CA ALA A 26 -11.85 4.93 -9.44
C ALA A 26 -10.87 5.48 -8.41
N TYR A 27 -11.39 6.08 -7.35
CA TYR A 27 -10.60 6.56 -6.22
C TYR A 27 -10.64 5.52 -5.12
N ILE A 28 -9.49 4.94 -4.82
CA ILE A 28 -9.33 3.84 -3.87
C ILE A 28 -8.63 4.38 -2.64
N THR A 29 -9.36 4.46 -1.53
CA THR A 29 -8.79 4.89 -0.25
C THR A 29 -8.56 3.68 0.65
N ILE A 30 -7.32 3.42 1.04
CA ILE A 30 -6.92 2.36 1.95
C ILE A 30 -6.78 2.96 3.35
N HIS A 31 -7.46 2.37 4.33
CA HIS A 31 -7.38 2.78 5.73
C HIS A 31 -6.32 1.95 6.45
N GLY A 32 -5.34 2.63 7.03
CA GLY A 32 -4.29 2.03 7.84
C GLY A 32 -4.84 1.32 9.09
N PRO A 33 -4.01 0.53 9.76
CA PRO A 33 -4.40 -0.15 10.99
C PRO A 33 -4.73 0.86 12.08
N GLN A 34 -5.74 0.54 12.91
CA GLN A 34 -6.21 1.39 14.02
C GLN A 34 -5.59 0.97 15.36
N LYS A 35 -4.83 -0.12 15.38
CA LYS A 35 -4.23 -0.70 16.60
C LYS A 35 -2.91 -1.35 16.24
N ALA A 36 -1.98 -1.35 17.19
CA ALA A 36 -0.74 -2.09 17.10
C ALA A 36 -0.98 -3.60 16.93
N PRO A 37 -0.05 -4.34 16.30
CA PRO A 37 -0.12 -5.78 16.20
C PRO A 37 -0.10 -6.45 17.59
N PRO A 38 -0.58 -7.70 17.70
CA PRO A 38 -0.45 -8.47 18.94
C PRO A 38 1.03 -8.80 19.20
N ARG A 39 1.35 -9.22 20.42
CA ARG A 39 2.75 -9.56 20.77
C ARG A 39 3.24 -10.86 20.13
N THR A 40 2.32 -11.77 19.77
CA THR A 40 2.63 -13.08 19.18
C THR A 40 1.61 -13.42 18.11
N PRO A 41 1.94 -14.29 17.14
CA PRO A 41 1.00 -14.73 16.11
C PRO A 41 -0.09 -15.68 16.63
N VAL A 42 0.01 -16.13 17.87
CA VAL A 42 -0.96 -17.08 18.45
C VAL A 42 -2.36 -16.46 18.52
N GLY A 43 -3.32 -17.12 17.87
CA GLY A 43 -4.72 -16.70 17.87
C GLY A 43 -5.05 -15.54 16.94
N LEU A 44 -4.20 -15.26 15.95
CA LEU A 44 -4.53 -14.32 14.86
C LEU A 44 -5.86 -14.71 14.22
N LYS A 45 -6.71 -13.71 14.01
CA LYS A 45 -8.04 -13.86 13.42
C LYS A 45 -8.08 -13.29 12.00
N ALA A 46 -9.14 -13.62 11.27
CA ALA A 46 -9.40 -13.06 9.93
C ALA A 46 -9.52 -11.52 9.91
N SER A 47 -9.74 -10.89 11.08
CA SER A 47 -9.75 -9.43 11.26
C SER A 47 -8.37 -8.84 11.55
N PHE A 48 -7.29 -9.63 11.57
CA PHE A 48 -5.93 -9.11 11.63
C PHE A 48 -5.67 -8.25 10.39
N TRP A 49 -5.31 -6.99 10.61
CA TRP A 49 -5.34 -5.97 9.55
C TRP A 49 -4.61 -6.37 8.25
N PRO A 50 -3.37 -6.93 8.26
CA PRO A 50 -2.71 -7.30 7.02
C PRO A 50 -3.46 -8.37 6.22
N LEU A 51 -4.07 -9.35 6.91
CA LEU A 51 -4.88 -10.38 6.27
C LEU A 51 -6.21 -9.82 5.75
N ALA A 52 -6.87 -8.99 6.54
CA ALA A 52 -8.14 -8.37 6.15
C ALA A 52 -7.93 -7.47 4.93
N LEU A 53 -6.91 -6.59 4.98
CA LEU A 53 -6.54 -5.72 3.86
C LEU A 53 -6.19 -6.52 2.60
N ALA A 54 -5.36 -7.57 2.70
CA ALA A 54 -4.99 -8.38 1.55
C ALA A 54 -6.23 -8.97 0.85
N ARG A 55 -7.22 -9.43 1.62
CA ARG A 55 -8.48 -9.98 1.09
C ARG A 55 -9.36 -8.91 0.45
N GLU A 56 -9.46 -7.76 1.07
CA GLU A 56 -10.28 -6.65 0.57
C GLU A 56 -9.69 -6.03 -0.68
N LEU A 57 -8.37 -5.82 -0.70
CA LEU A 57 -7.66 -5.29 -1.86
C LEU A 57 -7.68 -6.28 -3.03
N ASP A 58 -7.54 -7.57 -2.78
CA ASP A 58 -7.62 -8.62 -3.81
C ASP A 58 -9.02 -8.63 -4.47
N ASP A 59 -10.08 -8.58 -3.64
CA ASP A 59 -11.46 -8.53 -4.11
C ASP A 59 -11.75 -7.23 -4.88
N ALA A 60 -11.27 -6.09 -4.38
CA ALA A 60 -11.42 -4.79 -5.02
C ALA A 60 -10.75 -4.74 -6.41
N ILE A 61 -9.51 -5.20 -6.50
CA ILE A 61 -8.76 -5.28 -7.77
C ILE A 61 -9.51 -6.16 -8.78
N LEU A 62 -9.97 -7.34 -8.34
CA LEU A 62 -10.71 -8.25 -9.23
C LEU A 62 -12.05 -7.66 -9.66
N HIS A 63 -12.78 -7.00 -8.74
CA HIS A 63 -14.04 -6.35 -9.06
C HIS A 63 -13.85 -5.25 -10.11
N LEU A 64 -12.90 -4.32 -9.87
CA LEU A 64 -12.62 -3.23 -10.81
C LEU A 64 -12.15 -3.72 -12.19
N ARG A 65 -11.41 -4.83 -12.23
CA ARG A 65 -10.93 -5.39 -13.50
C ARG A 65 -12.01 -6.09 -14.32
N LEU A 66 -12.94 -6.75 -13.65
CA LEU A 66 -13.87 -7.68 -14.29
C LEU A 66 -15.30 -7.12 -14.43
N ASN A 67 -15.66 -6.12 -13.62
CA ASN A 67 -17.01 -5.58 -13.60
C ASN A 67 -17.07 -4.08 -13.93
N GLU A 68 -15.94 -3.38 -13.90
CA GLU A 68 -15.85 -1.93 -14.16
C GLU A 68 -14.89 -1.70 -15.34
N ASP A 69 -15.27 -2.21 -16.51
CA ASP A 69 -14.43 -2.20 -17.72
C ASP A 69 -14.23 -0.80 -18.30
N GLU A 70 -15.15 0.13 -18.06
CA GLU A 70 -15.04 1.54 -18.45
C GLU A 70 -14.10 2.35 -17.56
N ILE A 71 -13.71 1.83 -16.39
CA ILE A 71 -12.77 2.47 -15.46
C ILE A 71 -11.34 2.17 -15.90
N GLY A 72 -10.69 3.14 -16.52
CA GLY A 72 -9.32 3.03 -17.05
C GLY A 72 -8.23 3.47 -16.07
N THR A 73 -8.57 4.30 -15.07
CA THR A 73 -7.62 4.90 -14.12
C THR A 73 -7.98 4.56 -12.68
N TRP A 74 -7.01 4.10 -11.91
CA TRP A 74 -7.16 3.89 -10.46
C TRP A 74 -6.27 4.88 -9.71
N VAL A 75 -6.88 5.64 -8.82
CA VAL A 75 -6.21 6.64 -7.99
C VAL A 75 -6.16 6.14 -6.55
N PHE A 76 -4.97 5.84 -6.05
CA PHE A 76 -4.77 5.34 -4.70
C PHE A 76 -4.48 6.47 -3.71
N ARG A 77 -5.12 6.39 -2.56
CA ARG A 77 -4.87 7.19 -1.36
C ARG A 77 -4.80 6.28 -0.15
N THR A 78 -4.16 6.75 0.89
CA THR A 78 -4.17 6.08 2.20
C THR A 78 -4.55 7.09 3.28
N LEU A 79 -5.15 6.61 4.36
CA LEU A 79 -5.45 7.40 5.55
C LEU A 79 -5.08 6.58 6.79
N GLY A 80 -4.25 7.14 7.66
CA GLY A 80 -3.86 6.45 8.89
C GLY A 80 -2.53 6.91 9.46
N ASP A 81 -1.93 6.02 10.24
CA ASP A 81 -0.70 6.25 10.97
C ASP A 81 0.43 5.38 10.39
N ASN A 82 1.51 6.03 9.97
CA ASN A 82 2.71 5.36 9.46
C ASN A 82 3.32 4.41 10.49
N ASP A 83 3.38 4.81 11.77
CA ASP A 83 3.99 4.00 12.85
C ASP A 83 3.24 2.68 13.03
N LEU A 84 1.91 2.70 12.89
CA LEU A 84 1.09 1.49 12.99
C LEU A 84 1.28 0.56 11.78
N VAL A 85 1.44 1.10 10.57
CA VAL A 85 1.73 0.29 9.37
C VAL A 85 3.08 -0.38 9.50
N GLU A 86 4.12 0.38 9.90
CA GLU A 86 5.46 -0.17 10.13
C GLU A 86 5.47 -1.24 11.22
N ALA A 87 4.73 -1.02 12.31
CA ALA A 87 4.61 -2.00 13.38
C ALA A 87 3.98 -3.33 12.88
N MET A 88 2.99 -3.26 11.97
CA MET A 88 2.41 -4.45 11.34
C MET A 88 3.44 -5.17 10.47
N ASP A 89 4.18 -4.44 9.65
CA ASP A 89 5.18 -5.02 8.77
C ASP A 89 6.34 -5.64 9.55
N ARG A 90 6.82 -4.97 10.61
CA ARG A 90 7.83 -5.51 11.51
C ARG A 90 7.34 -6.78 12.18
N PHE A 91 6.10 -6.80 12.66
CA PHE A 91 5.48 -8.01 13.20
C PHE A 91 5.47 -9.16 12.20
N LEU A 92 5.08 -8.91 10.94
CA LEU A 92 5.09 -9.92 9.89
C LEU A 92 6.51 -10.43 9.62
N HIS A 93 7.49 -9.53 9.55
CA HIS A 93 8.88 -9.86 9.29
C HIS A 93 9.49 -10.72 10.41
N GLU A 94 9.30 -10.32 11.66
CA GLU A 94 9.86 -10.99 12.85
C GLU A 94 9.23 -12.36 13.12
N ASN A 95 8.01 -12.60 12.64
CA ASN A 95 7.27 -13.84 12.84
C ASN A 95 7.07 -14.64 11.54
N ALA A 96 7.91 -14.43 10.52
CA ALA A 96 7.77 -15.07 9.22
C ALA A 96 7.92 -16.62 9.27
N ASP A 97 8.47 -17.16 10.34
CA ASP A 97 8.55 -18.61 10.59
C ASP A 97 7.20 -19.21 11.02
N ASP A 98 6.24 -18.41 11.48
CA ASP A 98 4.87 -18.86 11.75
C ASP A 98 4.13 -19.11 10.43
N TRP A 99 3.50 -20.27 10.31
CA TRP A 99 2.84 -20.68 9.05
C TRP A 99 1.74 -19.71 8.60
N LEU A 100 0.97 -19.15 9.53
CA LEU A 100 -0.13 -18.22 9.19
C LEU A 100 0.41 -16.86 8.79
N VAL A 101 1.45 -16.37 9.48
CA VAL A 101 2.13 -15.12 9.12
C VAL A 101 2.76 -15.24 7.73
N TRP A 102 3.40 -16.37 7.45
CA TRP A 102 3.95 -16.64 6.12
C TRP A 102 2.88 -16.64 5.03
N GLU A 103 1.73 -17.29 5.26
CA GLU A 103 0.60 -17.27 4.33
C GLU A 103 0.05 -15.86 4.12
N ILE A 104 0.05 -15.00 5.14
CA ILE A 104 -0.35 -13.60 5.02
C ILE A 104 0.64 -12.84 4.10
N ILE A 105 1.94 -13.00 4.30
CA ILE A 105 2.98 -12.40 3.44
C ILE A 105 2.81 -12.88 1.99
N LEU A 106 2.58 -14.17 1.78
CA LEU A 106 2.34 -14.72 0.44
C LEU A 106 1.05 -14.18 -0.18
N TYR A 107 0.02 -13.93 0.60
CA TYR A 107 -1.21 -13.34 0.11
C TYR A 107 -1.01 -11.87 -0.29
N LEU A 108 -0.38 -11.06 0.54
CA LEU A 108 0.01 -9.68 0.21
C LEU A 108 0.83 -9.64 -1.08
N LYS A 109 1.88 -10.46 -1.17
CA LYS A 109 2.70 -10.61 -2.37
C LYS A 109 1.86 -10.92 -3.62
N ARG A 110 0.92 -11.87 -3.54
CA ARG A 110 0.05 -12.23 -4.67
C ARG A 110 -0.87 -11.07 -5.05
N THR A 111 -1.45 -10.40 -4.07
CA THR A 111 -2.38 -9.28 -4.29
C THR A 111 -1.66 -8.11 -4.94
N LEU A 112 -0.49 -7.74 -4.44
CA LEU A 112 0.33 -6.66 -5.01
C LEU A 112 0.80 -6.97 -6.45
N LYS A 113 1.13 -8.23 -6.76
CA LYS A 113 1.42 -8.64 -8.15
C LYS A 113 0.26 -8.41 -9.12
N ARG A 114 -0.99 -8.38 -8.65
CA ARG A 114 -2.14 -8.05 -9.50
C ARG A 114 -2.17 -6.57 -9.88
N LEU A 115 -1.62 -5.68 -9.05
CA LEU A 115 -1.43 -4.27 -9.41
C LEU A 115 -0.46 -4.15 -10.59
N ASP A 116 0.68 -4.84 -10.53
CA ASP A 116 1.71 -4.81 -11.58
C ASP A 116 1.16 -5.24 -12.96
N VAL A 117 0.08 -6.00 -12.99
CA VAL A 117 -0.54 -6.54 -14.23
C VAL A 117 -2.01 -6.13 -14.36
N SER A 118 -2.42 -5.03 -13.76
CA SER A 118 -3.82 -4.59 -13.76
C SER A 118 -4.34 -4.16 -15.14
N SER A 119 -3.46 -3.73 -16.04
CA SER A 119 -3.81 -3.10 -17.33
C SER A 119 -4.69 -1.85 -17.16
N ARG A 120 -4.45 -1.11 -16.09
CA ARG A 120 -5.06 0.19 -15.77
C ARG A 120 -3.95 1.19 -15.50
N SER A 121 -4.24 2.48 -15.72
CA SER A 121 -3.34 3.55 -15.25
C SER A 121 -3.43 3.68 -13.74
N LEU A 122 -2.32 3.48 -13.04
CA LEU A 122 -2.25 3.55 -11.59
C LEU A 122 -1.62 4.88 -11.18
N ILE A 123 -2.34 5.66 -10.38
CA ILE A 123 -1.89 6.94 -9.83
C ILE A 123 -1.95 6.86 -8.32
N THR A 124 -0.93 7.36 -7.65
CA THR A 124 -0.92 7.49 -6.18
C THR A 124 -0.84 8.95 -5.79
N LEU A 125 -1.69 9.36 -4.84
CA LEU A 125 -1.68 10.68 -4.24
C LEU A 125 -1.26 10.56 -2.76
N ILE A 126 -0.15 11.20 -2.42
CA ILE A 126 0.43 11.22 -1.07
C ILE A 126 0.22 12.61 -0.50
N GLU A 127 -0.66 12.71 0.49
CA GLU A 127 -1.12 13.97 1.08
C GLU A 127 -1.00 13.89 2.61
N PRO A 128 -1.03 15.02 3.34
CA PRO A 128 -1.08 15.01 4.81
C PRO A 128 -2.15 14.05 5.35
N GLY A 129 -1.77 13.20 6.30
CA GLY A 129 -2.62 12.13 6.82
C GLY A 129 -2.53 10.80 6.08
N SER A 130 -1.77 10.74 4.98
CA SER A 130 -1.43 9.47 4.31
C SER A 130 -0.53 8.61 5.18
N CYS A 131 -0.63 7.28 4.99
CA CYS A 131 0.22 6.30 5.68
C CYS A 131 0.89 5.34 4.68
N PHE A 132 1.56 5.89 3.66
CA PHE A 132 2.33 5.13 2.70
C PHE A 132 3.65 4.66 3.31
N SER A 133 3.58 3.64 4.16
CA SER A 133 4.73 2.96 4.75
C SER A 133 4.75 1.50 4.36
N GLY A 134 5.92 0.92 4.21
CA GLY A 134 6.14 -0.50 4.02
C GLY A 134 5.22 -1.14 2.99
N THR A 135 4.36 -2.05 3.44
CA THR A 135 3.39 -2.76 2.56
C THR A 135 2.49 -1.79 1.79
N LEU A 136 2.07 -0.65 2.37
CA LEU A 136 1.27 0.33 1.65
C LEU A 136 2.11 1.16 0.68
N LEU A 137 3.40 1.37 0.96
CA LEU A 137 4.33 2.01 0.02
C LEU A 137 4.49 1.17 -1.26
N GLU A 138 4.37 -0.15 -1.19
CA GLU A 138 4.39 -1.02 -2.37
C GLU A 138 3.30 -0.66 -3.40
N VAL A 139 2.16 -0.10 -2.96
CA VAL A 139 1.09 0.39 -3.85
C VAL A 139 1.56 1.63 -4.62
N ALA A 140 2.23 2.56 -3.93
CA ALA A 140 2.80 3.75 -4.56
C ALA A 140 3.94 3.39 -5.53
N LEU A 141 4.80 2.45 -5.14
CA LEU A 141 5.89 1.94 -5.98
C LEU A 141 5.39 1.17 -7.21
N ALA A 142 4.19 0.56 -7.14
CA ALA A 142 3.54 -0.11 -8.27
C ALA A 142 2.80 0.86 -9.20
N SER A 143 2.62 2.12 -8.81
CA SER A 143 1.87 3.10 -9.60
C SER A 143 2.72 3.69 -10.75
N ASP A 144 2.07 3.98 -11.87
CA ASP A 144 2.68 4.63 -13.03
C ASP A 144 3.13 6.06 -12.72
N ARG A 145 2.37 6.72 -11.82
CA ARG A 145 2.64 8.08 -11.35
C ARG A 145 2.34 8.19 -9.86
N THR A 146 3.26 8.77 -9.12
CA THR A 146 3.10 9.12 -7.72
C THR A 146 3.25 10.63 -7.58
N TYR A 147 2.25 11.28 -7.00
CA TYR A 147 2.28 12.69 -6.67
C TYR A 147 2.28 12.83 -5.15
N MET A 148 3.28 13.51 -4.63
CA MET A 148 3.41 13.80 -3.20
C MET A 148 3.34 15.30 -2.99
N LEU A 149 2.45 15.73 -2.08
CA LEU A 149 2.32 17.14 -1.73
C LEU A 149 3.57 17.57 -0.92
N ASP A 150 4.24 18.59 -1.41
CA ASP A 150 5.31 19.27 -0.70
C ASP A 150 4.68 20.36 0.18
N GLY A 151 4.57 20.08 1.48
CA GLY A 151 3.95 20.93 2.49
C GLY A 151 2.63 20.42 3.05
N THR A 152 1.84 21.33 3.59
CA THR A 152 0.54 21.05 4.26
C THR A 152 -0.58 21.83 3.62
N PHE A 153 -1.83 21.41 3.87
CA PHE A 153 -3.00 22.19 3.46
C PHE A 153 -3.14 23.45 4.33
N GLU A 154 -3.56 24.56 3.75
CA GLU A 154 -3.78 25.81 4.46
C GLU A 154 -4.78 25.64 5.61
N GLY A 155 -4.38 26.03 6.82
CA GLY A 155 -5.18 25.89 8.03
C GLY A 155 -5.26 24.48 8.62
N SER A 156 -4.49 23.52 8.09
CA SER A 156 -4.41 22.16 8.64
C SER A 156 -3.34 22.08 9.74
N GLU A 157 -3.66 21.37 10.82
CA GLU A 157 -2.69 20.97 11.85
C GLU A 157 -2.02 19.60 11.55
N VAL A 158 -2.45 18.94 10.49
CA VAL A 158 -1.88 17.64 10.09
C VAL A 158 -0.49 17.89 9.52
N PRO A 159 0.55 17.18 10.01
CA PRO A 159 1.91 17.35 9.52
C PRO A 159 2.04 16.96 8.04
N GLU A 160 3.12 17.42 7.42
CA GLU A 160 3.49 17.03 6.07
C GLU A 160 3.48 15.51 5.89
N ALA A 161 3.12 15.08 4.69
CA ALA A 161 3.13 13.68 4.35
C ALA A 161 4.57 13.13 4.33
N THR A 162 4.74 11.91 4.80
CA THR A 162 6.01 11.19 4.67
C THR A 162 5.74 9.79 4.13
N VAL A 163 6.69 9.27 3.36
CA VAL A 163 6.74 7.85 2.98
C VAL A 163 7.82 7.16 3.77
N ARG A 164 7.61 5.88 4.11
CA ARG A 164 8.58 5.15 4.91
C ARG A 164 8.77 3.73 4.38
N LEU A 165 9.99 3.24 4.49
CA LEU A 165 10.36 1.89 4.15
C LEU A 165 10.21 0.95 5.35
N SER A 166 9.96 -0.32 5.09
CA SER A 166 9.99 -1.40 6.06
C SER A 166 10.83 -2.57 5.54
N PRO A 167 11.19 -3.54 6.40
CA PRO A 167 11.91 -4.75 5.94
C PRO A 167 11.20 -5.49 4.80
N LEU A 168 9.88 -5.37 4.66
CA LEU A 168 9.12 -6.05 3.62
C LEU A 168 9.35 -5.47 2.21
N ASN A 169 9.84 -4.24 2.08
CA ASN A 169 10.14 -3.62 0.79
C ASN A 169 11.42 -4.18 0.13
N PHE A 170 12.25 -4.90 0.91
CA PHE A 170 13.54 -5.40 0.45
C PHE A 170 13.48 -6.89 0.09
N GLY A 171 12.56 -7.27 -0.79
CA GLY A 171 12.49 -8.60 -1.42
C GLY A 171 11.41 -9.54 -0.87
N ALA A 172 10.71 -9.22 0.23
CA ALA A 172 9.62 -10.05 0.73
C ALA A 172 8.38 -10.02 -0.18
N LEU A 173 8.14 -8.90 -0.88
CA LEU A 173 6.98 -8.65 -1.73
C LEU A 173 7.37 -8.42 -3.21
N PRO A 174 8.05 -9.40 -3.86
CA PRO A 174 8.58 -9.21 -5.20
C PRO A 174 7.49 -9.10 -6.26
N MET A 175 7.82 -8.42 -7.35
CA MET A 175 7.05 -8.35 -8.58
C MET A 175 6.97 -9.73 -9.28
N VAL A 176 6.26 -9.80 -10.40
CA VAL A 176 6.14 -11.03 -11.21
C VAL A 176 7.49 -11.49 -11.75
N ASN A 177 8.38 -10.58 -12.08
CA ASN A 177 9.74 -10.86 -12.57
C ASN A 177 10.73 -11.32 -11.46
N GLY A 178 10.30 -11.33 -10.20
CA GLY A 178 11.12 -11.74 -9.06
C GLY A 178 11.91 -10.63 -8.36
N LEU A 179 11.94 -9.42 -8.93
CA LEU A 179 12.58 -8.25 -8.33
C LEU A 179 11.62 -7.56 -7.35
N SER A 180 12.14 -6.90 -6.33
CA SER A 180 11.37 -5.91 -5.59
C SER A 180 11.08 -4.69 -6.47
N ARG A 181 10.06 -3.89 -6.11
CA ARG A 181 9.76 -2.66 -6.86
C ARG A 181 10.87 -1.63 -6.73
N LEU A 182 11.57 -1.60 -5.60
CA LEU A 182 12.77 -0.78 -5.41
C LEU A 182 13.90 -1.23 -6.35
N GLU A 183 14.22 -2.53 -6.42
CA GLU A 183 15.24 -3.04 -7.33
C GLU A 183 14.88 -2.74 -8.80
N SER A 184 13.62 -2.84 -9.18
CA SER A 184 13.15 -2.50 -10.52
C SER A 184 13.27 -1.00 -10.82
N ARG A 185 12.98 -0.14 -9.86
CA ARG A 185 13.10 1.33 -9.98
C ARG A 185 14.55 1.78 -10.11
N PHE A 186 15.43 1.19 -9.32
CA PHE A 186 16.86 1.53 -9.27
C PHE A 186 17.75 0.52 -10.03
N LEU A 187 17.24 -0.05 -11.12
CA LEU A 187 17.94 -1.10 -11.87
C LEU A 187 19.32 -0.64 -12.40
N THR A 188 19.45 0.64 -12.74
CA THR A 188 20.72 1.26 -13.20
C THR A 188 21.63 1.72 -12.07
N THR A 189 21.12 1.80 -10.84
CA THR A 189 21.83 2.30 -9.65
C THR A 189 21.50 1.41 -8.43
N PRO A 190 21.86 0.11 -8.48
CA PRO A 190 21.45 -0.85 -7.43
C PRO A 190 22.00 -0.52 -6.04
N GLU A 191 23.11 0.25 -5.97
CA GLU A 191 23.65 0.77 -4.72
C GLU A 191 22.69 1.72 -3.98
N THR A 192 21.72 2.31 -4.69
CA THR A 192 20.67 3.13 -4.07
C THR A 192 19.77 2.28 -3.17
N VAL A 193 19.42 1.07 -3.57
CA VAL A 193 18.61 0.15 -2.76
C VAL A 193 19.31 -0.18 -1.44
N GLU A 194 20.63 -0.43 -1.47
CA GLU A 194 21.41 -0.68 -0.25
C GLU A 194 21.50 0.56 0.66
N LYS A 195 21.57 1.77 0.08
CA LYS A 195 21.54 3.02 0.86
C LYS A 195 20.16 3.20 1.52
N LEU A 196 19.08 2.93 0.79
CA LEU A 196 17.71 3.02 1.30
C LEU A 196 17.47 2.03 2.44
N LYS A 197 18.01 0.82 2.34
CA LYS A 197 17.91 -0.20 3.39
C LYS A 197 18.52 0.26 4.72
N ASN A 198 19.57 1.06 4.67
CA ASN A 198 20.19 1.63 5.88
C ASN A 198 19.40 2.84 6.44
N ARG A 199 18.32 3.25 5.80
CA ARG A 199 17.47 4.39 6.17
C ARG A 199 16.01 3.99 6.40
N GLU A 200 15.71 2.69 6.54
CA GLU A 200 14.33 2.18 6.61
C GLU A 200 13.50 2.78 7.76
N GLU A 201 14.12 3.17 8.88
CA GLU A 201 13.43 3.78 10.02
C GLU A 201 13.17 5.29 9.85
N ARG A 202 13.66 5.90 8.78
CA ARG A 202 13.50 7.32 8.52
C ARG A 202 12.39 7.58 7.50
N GLY A 203 11.48 8.50 7.83
CA GLY A 203 10.53 9.03 6.85
C GLY A 203 11.22 9.91 5.81
N PHE A 204 10.71 9.89 4.59
CA PHE A 204 11.09 10.77 3.49
C PHE A 204 9.93 11.73 3.24
N ASP A 205 10.17 13.04 3.31
CA ASP A 205 9.26 14.05 2.80
C ASP A 205 9.28 14.10 1.25
N ALA A 206 8.53 15.02 0.65
CA ALA A 206 8.44 15.11 -0.81
C ALA A 206 9.79 15.41 -1.46
N SER A 207 10.58 16.33 -0.90
CA SER A 207 11.90 16.72 -1.40
C SER A 207 12.91 15.58 -1.28
N GLU A 208 12.96 14.92 -0.14
CA GLU A 208 13.85 13.77 0.10
C GLU A 208 13.47 12.56 -0.76
N ALA A 209 12.18 12.36 -1.04
CA ALA A 209 11.70 11.27 -1.89
C ALA A 209 11.98 11.52 -3.38
N GLU A 210 12.04 12.79 -3.83
CA GLU A 210 12.43 13.16 -5.18
C GLU A 210 13.94 12.96 -5.42
N GLU A 211 14.75 13.27 -4.39
CA GLU A 211 16.22 13.15 -4.48
C GLU A 211 16.72 11.71 -4.36
N ALA A 212 15.91 10.78 -3.86
CA ALA A 212 16.29 9.39 -3.61
C ALA A 212 16.23 8.53 -4.87
#